data_177a30abd715fc2b165cd0dd0a1a3371
#
_entry.id   177a30abd715fc2b165cd0dd0a1a3371
#
_cell.length_a   1.000
_cell.length_b   1.000
_cell.length_c   1.000
_cell.angle_alpha   90.00
_cell.angle_beta   90.00
_cell.angle_gamma   90.00
#
_symmetry.space_group_name_H-M   'P 1'
#
loop_
_entity.id
_entity.type
_entity.pdbx_description
1 polymer ?
#
loop_
_entity_poly.entity_id
_entity_poly.type
_entity_poly.pdbx_seq_one_letter_code
_entity_poly.pdbx_strand_id
1 'polypeptide(L)'
;MRLIRYDRDYSRRHFLKSGGLAVAGVLAPLWKVVARDGNVIAAYPDELLSIEGYTRGKISSGDEITAANVELVKELLEPVKYQQVAALGRRLRVVPTTTDIMRLSPWEYIEATLRNRGQARFDERGNVITADGKPWIGGNPFPDAASAIELFAGQTLSWGRHDASFYAIKEQEISPEGVVQFQYESGWAEMSPVARIRIDPKPYWPGRQDKLRFQSIFYQTPDSVKGTAFLNVWPYDQHQFPELYGYIPEFKRIRQFPTDQRFEPLIPGSTLYLSDAWAAGDPLYTWGNYRIVGRGPMLSAVSGGWNAEHPNWEHATHGGPKGKTFWDTQVELVPEAIVVEAEPVMFARAPVSKKRVWFDARTALPLAMVSYDRRGDVYRSFDGAYALYESGGKTFMDGAHPYWSWTHVHCFDSQTGRMTRLEQVRSVSGGHATSVNDGTVYDRYLTTAALMRLGSA
;
A
#
# COMPACT_ATOMS: atom_id res chain seq x y z
N MET A 1 -16.16 20.45 2.77
CA MET A 1 -15.84 19.73 1.54
C MET A 1 -16.92 18.67 1.29
N ARG A 2 -17.67 18.73 0.20
CA ARG A 2 -18.65 17.67 -0.14
C ARG A 2 -17.87 16.49 -0.70
N LEU A 3 -17.80 15.39 0.04
CA LEU A 3 -17.41 14.10 -0.52
C LEU A 3 -18.45 13.76 -1.59
N ILE A 4 -18.01 13.63 -2.83
CA ILE A 4 -18.88 13.18 -3.90
C ILE A 4 -19.20 11.72 -3.59
N ARG A 5 -20.47 11.42 -3.38
CA ARG A 5 -20.94 10.05 -3.45
C ARG A 5 -20.72 9.62 -4.89
N TYR A 6 -19.75 8.73 -5.11
CA TYR A 6 -19.67 8.01 -6.37
C TYR A 6 -20.94 7.19 -6.48
N ASP A 7 -21.94 7.76 -7.16
CA ASP A 7 -23.23 7.12 -7.30
C ASP A 7 -23.08 5.93 -8.26
N ARG A 8 -23.78 4.83 -7.97
CA ARG A 8 -23.92 3.69 -8.90
C ARG A 8 -24.37 4.11 -10.30
N ASP A 9 -24.93 5.31 -10.44
CA ASP A 9 -25.41 5.87 -11.70
C ASP A 9 -24.28 6.37 -12.62
N TYR A 10 -23.06 6.66 -12.12
CA TYR A 10 -21.98 7.12 -12.99
C TYR A 10 -21.54 5.98 -13.95
N SER A 11 -21.33 4.80 -13.44
CA SER A 11 -21.00 3.61 -14.24
C SER A 11 -22.18 3.14 -15.12
N ARG A 12 -23.44 3.33 -14.68
CA ARG A 12 -24.63 3.02 -15.47
C ARG A 12 -24.88 3.98 -16.62
N ARG A 13 -24.74 5.29 -16.43
CA ARG A 13 -24.97 6.29 -17.48
C ARG A 13 -23.96 6.18 -18.62
N HIS A 14 -22.72 5.84 -18.34
CA HIS A 14 -21.68 5.71 -19.34
C HIS A 14 -21.80 4.42 -20.14
N PHE A 15 -22.09 3.30 -19.47
CA PHE A 15 -22.31 2.01 -20.10
C PHE A 15 -23.54 2.01 -21.02
N LEU A 16 -24.59 2.78 -20.68
CA LEU A 16 -25.82 2.90 -21.50
C LEU A 16 -25.67 3.83 -22.70
N LYS A 17 -24.66 4.73 -22.72
CA LYS A 17 -24.41 5.64 -23.84
C LYS A 17 -23.55 5.02 -24.94
N SER A 18 -22.77 4.00 -24.68
CA SER A 18 -21.79 3.45 -25.62
C SER A 18 -22.19 2.13 -26.31
N GLY A 19 -23.31 1.52 -26.02
CA GLY A 19 -23.70 0.29 -26.71
C GLY A 19 -25.07 -0.23 -26.31
N GLY A 20 -26.02 -0.18 -27.23
CA GLY A 20 -27.35 -0.75 -27.04
C GLY A 20 -27.29 -2.27 -26.85
N LEU A 21 -27.24 -2.72 -25.64
CA LEU A 21 -27.76 -4.01 -25.17
C LEU A 21 -27.85 -3.93 -23.65
N ALA A 22 -29.07 -3.74 -23.17
CA ALA A 22 -29.40 -3.74 -21.75
C ALA A 22 -29.17 -5.12 -21.15
N VAL A 23 -28.10 -5.28 -20.40
CA VAL A 23 -28.01 -6.32 -19.38
C VAL A 23 -27.79 -5.63 -18.03
N ALA A 24 -28.76 -5.87 -17.17
CA ALA A 24 -28.88 -5.22 -15.87
C ALA A 24 -27.62 -5.42 -14.99
N GLY A 25 -26.97 -4.34 -14.64
CA GLY A 25 -26.64 -4.05 -13.24
C GLY A 25 -25.39 -4.62 -12.62
N VAL A 26 -24.46 -5.24 -13.31
CA VAL A 26 -23.13 -5.53 -12.74
C VAL A 26 -22.13 -5.26 -13.85
N LEU A 27 -21.17 -4.35 -13.63
CA LEU A 27 -19.94 -4.38 -14.40
C LEU A 27 -19.45 -5.82 -14.31
N ALA A 28 -19.28 -6.48 -15.47
CA ALA A 28 -18.74 -7.84 -15.48
C ALA A 28 -17.49 -7.79 -14.60
N PRO A 29 -17.30 -8.74 -13.65
CA PRO A 29 -16.16 -8.71 -12.77
C PRO A 29 -14.93 -8.49 -13.64
N LEU A 30 -14.16 -7.46 -13.35
CA LEU A 30 -13.02 -7.03 -14.17
C LEU A 30 -12.18 -8.22 -14.63
N TRP A 31 -11.90 -9.14 -13.70
CA TRP A 31 -11.14 -10.36 -13.93
C TRP A 31 -11.80 -11.40 -14.85
N LYS A 32 -13.09 -11.23 -15.17
CA LYS A 32 -13.76 -12.02 -16.23
C LYS A 32 -13.55 -11.41 -17.62
N VAL A 33 -13.34 -10.08 -17.66
CA VAL A 33 -13.11 -9.33 -18.89
C VAL A 33 -11.61 -9.26 -19.20
N VAL A 34 -10.76 -9.25 -18.20
CA VAL A 34 -9.30 -9.40 -18.32
C VAL A 34 -9.02 -10.81 -18.83
N ALA A 35 -9.30 -10.98 -20.12
CA ALA A 35 -8.95 -12.18 -20.84
C ALA A 35 -7.41 -12.27 -20.90
N ARG A 36 -6.93 -13.42 -21.04
CA ARG A 36 -5.60 -14.01 -21.29
C ARG A 36 -4.38 -13.09 -21.51
N ASP A 37 -4.54 -11.81 -21.87
CA ASP A 37 -3.48 -10.85 -22.19
C ASP A 37 -3.28 -9.74 -21.12
N GLY A 38 -4.08 -9.73 -20.05
CA GLY A 38 -3.98 -8.73 -18.98
C GLY A 38 -4.57 -7.37 -19.31
N ASN A 39 -5.14 -7.15 -20.50
CA ASN A 39 -5.60 -5.85 -20.95
C ASN A 39 -7.00 -5.52 -20.43
N VAL A 40 -7.19 -4.31 -19.89
CA VAL A 40 -8.45 -3.83 -19.31
C VAL A 40 -9.23 -2.85 -20.21
N ILE A 41 -8.76 -2.56 -21.41
CA ILE A 41 -9.40 -1.56 -22.30
C ILE A 41 -10.87 -1.87 -22.52
N ALA A 42 -11.23 -3.12 -22.75
CA ALA A 42 -12.61 -3.52 -22.99
C ALA A 42 -13.51 -3.44 -21.74
N ALA A 43 -12.94 -3.23 -20.56
CA ALA A 43 -13.68 -3.18 -19.29
C ALA A 43 -14.17 -1.78 -18.93
N TYR A 44 -13.60 -0.74 -19.56
CA TYR A 44 -13.88 0.65 -19.22
C TYR A 44 -14.20 1.48 -20.46
N PRO A 45 -15.06 2.51 -20.35
CA PRO A 45 -15.26 3.47 -21.41
C PRO A 45 -13.99 4.30 -21.66
N ASP A 46 -13.78 4.73 -22.90
CA ASP A 46 -12.55 5.43 -23.35
C ASP A 46 -12.20 6.65 -22.50
N GLU A 47 -13.21 7.38 -22.01
CA GLU A 47 -13.02 8.56 -21.15
C GLU A 47 -12.42 8.24 -19.78
N LEU A 48 -12.45 6.98 -19.32
CA LEU A 48 -11.80 6.52 -18.09
C LEU A 48 -10.42 5.90 -18.35
N LEU A 49 -10.02 5.78 -19.60
CA LEU A 49 -8.72 5.22 -19.98
C LEU A 49 -7.64 6.28 -20.24
N SER A 50 -7.99 7.56 -20.16
CA SER A 50 -7.01 8.66 -20.23
C SER A 50 -7.50 9.89 -19.49
N ILE A 51 -6.57 10.67 -18.94
CA ILE A 51 -6.89 11.96 -18.30
C ILE A 51 -7.40 12.97 -19.31
N GLU A 52 -6.92 12.92 -20.54
CA GLU A 52 -7.38 13.76 -21.68
C GLU A 52 -8.85 13.51 -21.95
N GLY A 53 -9.26 12.24 -22.04
CA GLY A 53 -10.66 11.85 -22.24
C GLY A 53 -11.54 12.34 -21.09
N TYR A 54 -11.12 12.09 -19.85
CA TYR A 54 -11.86 12.48 -18.67
C TYR A 54 -12.03 14.00 -18.55
N THR A 55 -10.97 14.77 -18.74
CA THR A 55 -10.97 16.24 -18.61
C THR A 55 -11.38 16.97 -19.88
N ARG A 56 -11.70 16.25 -20.95
CA ARG A 56 -12.02 16.79 -22.27
C ARG A 56 -10.91 17.70 -22.82
N GLY A 57 -9.68 17.19 -22.71
CA GLY A 57 -8.48 17.87 -23.20
C GLY A 57 -7.96 19.03 -22.35
N LYS A 58 -8.48 19.24 -21.13
CA LYS A 58 -8.01 20.31 -20.24
C LYS A 58 -6.73 19.95 -19.49
N ILE A 59 -6.47 18.67 -19.31
CA ILE A 59 -5.23 18.11 -18.73
C ILE A 59 -4.78 17.00 -19.65
N SER A 60 -3.48 16.90 -19.89
CA SER A 60 -2.85 15.88 -20.73
C SER A 60 -1.75 15.14 -20.00
N SER A 61 -1.42 13.95 -20.50
CA SER A 61 -0.22 13.24 -20.04
C SER A 61 1.03 14.11 -20.29
N GLY A 62 1.88 14.22 -19.28
CA GLY A 62 3.02 15.14 -19.26
C GLY A 62 2.77 16.45 -18.50
N ASP A 63 1.50 16.84 -18.30
CA ASP A 63 1.17 18.02 -17.53
C ASP A 63 1.45 17.84 -16.03
N GLU A 64 1.67 18.96 -15.33
CA GLU A 64 1.69 19.01 -13.88
C GLU A 64 0.36 19.54 -13.32
N ILE A 65 -0.18 18.83 -12.35
CA ILE A 65 -1.30 19.30 -11.53
C ILE A 65 -0.74 20.09 -10.37
N THR A 66 -1.17 21.35 -10.28
CA THR A 66 -0.74 22.33 -9.29
C THR A 66 -1.96 23.08 -8.73
N ALA A 67 -1.75 24.02 -7.82
CA ALA A 67 -2.83 24.89 -7.32
C ALA A 67 -3.60 25.62 -8.44
N ALA A 68 -2.96 25.86 -9.59
CA ALA A 68 -3.58 26.61 -10.71
C ALA A 68 -4.65 25.79 -11.46
N ASN A 69 -4.55 24.46 -11.47
CA ASN A 69 -5.43 23.59 -12.27
C ASN A 69 -6.06 22.42 -11.51
N VAL A 70 -5.76 22.25 -10.21
CA VAL A 70 -6.25 21.13 -9.39
C VAL A 70 -7.79 21.05 -9.33
N GLU A 71 -8.49 22.18 -9.46
CA GLU A 71 -9.95 22.21 -9.48
C GLU A 71 -10.55 21.40 -10.65
N LEU A 72 -9.82 21.25 -11.77
CA LEU A 72 -10.25 20.45 -12.91
C LEU A 72 -10.30 18.94 -12.61
N VAL A 73 -9.57 18.50 -11.59
CA VAL A 73 -9.41 17.09 -11.20
C VAL A 73 -9.70 16.84 -9.72
N LYS A 74 -10.33 17.80 -9.06
CA LYS A 74 -10.66 17.73 -7.61
C LYS A 74 -11.38 16.46 -7.21
N GLU A 75 -12.28 15.99 -8.05
CA GLU A 75 -13.08 14.78 -7.82
C GLU A 75 -12.27 13.50 -7.91
N LEU A 76 -11.10 13.55 -8.54
CA LEU A 76 -10.17 12.44 -8.71
C LEU A 76 -9.15 12.32 -7.58
N LEU A 77 -9.19 13.23 -6.59
CA LEU A 77 -8.22 13.28 -5.49
C LEU A 77 -8.91 13.03 -4.14
N GLU A 78 -8.23 12.25 -3.28
CA GLU A 78 -8.65 12.15 -1.90
C GLU A 78 -8.42 13.49 -1.16
N PRO A 79 -9.13 13.75 -0.04
CA PRO A 79 -9.18 15.07 0.59
C PRO A 79 -7.83 15.68 0.93
N VAL A 80 -6.88 14.87 1.44
CA VAL A 80 -5.58 15.37 1.90
C VAL A 80 -4.68 15.68 0.70
N LYS A 81 -4.63 14.81 -0.30
CA LYS A 81 -3.86 15.06 -1.53
C LYS A 81 -4.37 16.32 -2.26
N TYR A 82 -5.70 16.49 -2.33
CA TYR A 82 -6.28 17.72 -2.86
C TYR A 82 -5.80 18.95 -2.08
N GLN A 83 -5.88 18.93 -0.74
CA GLN A 83 -5.41 20.02 0.11
C GLN A 83 -3.90 20.31 -0.08
N GLN A 84 -3.09 19.26 -0.17
CA GLN A 84 -1.65 19.39 -0.39
C GLN A 84 -1.35 20.08 -1.71
N VAL A 85 -2.07 19.76 -2.79
CA VAL A 85 -1.87 20.41 -4.10
C VAL A 85 -2.43 21.83 -4.09
N ALA A 86 -3.66 22.03 -3.59
CA ALA A 86 -4.33 23.32 -3.63
C ALA A 86 -3.70 24.38 -2.73
N ALA A 87 -3.16 23.98 -1.56
CA ALA A 87 -2.74 24.92 -0.52
C ALA A 87 -1.29 24.74 -0.03
N LEU A 88 -0.68 23.57 -0.21
CA LEU A 88 0.65 23.29 0.34
C LEU A 88 1.72 23.17 -0.73
N GLY A 89 1.40 23.48 -2.00
CA GLY A 89 2.36 23.52 -3.11
C GLY A 89 2.87 22.16 -3.59
N ARG A 90 2.19 21.05 -3.25
CA ARG A 90 2.46 19.75 -3.86
C ARG A 90 2.13 19.80 -5.35
N ARG A 91 2.96 19.16 -6.17
CA ARG A 91 2.72 19.00 -7.61
C ARG A 91 2.63 17.52 -7.95
N LEU A 92 1.77 17.18 -8.89
CA LEU A 92 1.59 15.80 -9.38
C LEU A 92 1.85 15.81 -10.90
N ARG A 93 2.74 14.94 -11.36
CA ARG A 93 3.02 14.79 -12.78
C ARG A 93 2.11 13.72 -13.37
N VAL A 94 1.38 14.07 -14.40
CA VAL A 94 0.46 13.14 -15.05
C VAL A 94 1.20 12.21 -16.01
N VAL A 95 0.92 10.91 -15.91
CA VAL A 95 1.43 9.89 -16.83
C VAL A 95 0.26 9.14 -17.49
N PRO A 96 0.49 8.45 -18.61
CA PRO A 96 -0.56 7.66 -19.28
C PRO A 96 -1.14 6.59 -18.35
N THR A 97 -2.44 6.33 -18.48
CA THR A 97 -3.13 5.25 -17.77
C THR A 97 -2.57 3.88 -18.18
N THR A 98 -2.21 3.07 -17.21
CA THR A 98 -1.76 1.70 -17.44
C THR A 98 -2.97 0.80 -17.69
N THR A 99 -3.03 0.18 -18.87
CA THR A 99 -4.12 -0.73 -19.24
C THR A 99 -3.75 -2.21 -19.12
N ASP A 100 -2.48 -2.53 -19.00
CA ASP A 100 -1.97 -3.89 -18.78
C ASP A 100 -1.75 -4.12 -17.28
N ILE A 101 -2.58 -4.97 -16.67
CA ILE A 101 -2.50 -5.27 -15.24
C ILE A 101 -1.21 -6.00 -14.86
N MET A 102 -0.53 -6.65 -15.82
CA MET A 102 0.74 -7.34 -15.57
C MET A 102 1.85 -6.36 -15.18
N ARG A 103 1.66 -5.07 -15.44
CA ARG A 103 2.56 -3.98 -15.02
C ARG A 103 2.24 -3.38 -13.65
N LEU A 104 1.12 -3.80 -13.03
CA LEU A 104 0.58 -3.22 -11.80
C LEU A 104 0.75 -4.12 -10.56
N SER A 105 1.54 -5.20 -10.69
CA SER A 105 1.77 -6.17 -9.61
C SER A 105 2.94 -7.10 -9.98
N PRO A 106 3.54 -7.85 -9.04
CA PRO A 106 4.47 -8.91 -9.40
C PRO A 106 3.81 -9.93 -10.33
N TRP A 107 4.53 -10.35 -11.36
CA TRP A 107 4.02 -11.28 -12.38
C TRP A 107 3.44 -12.54 -11.75
N GLU A 108 4.21 -13.22 -10.92
CA GLU A 108 3.82 -14.50 -10.32
C GLU A 108 2.64 -14.36 -9.35
N TYR A 109 2.49 -13.18 -8.75
CA TYR A 109 1.32 -12.89 -7.91
C TYR A 109 0.03 -12.84 -8.74
N ILE A 110 0.08 -12.24 -9.92
CA ILE A 110 -1.06 -12.20 -10.84
C ILE A 110 -1.36 -13.61 -11.37
N GLU A 111 -0.34 -14.36 -11.79
CA GLU A 111 -0.52 -15.75 -12.23
C GLU A 111 -1.15 -16.62 -11.12
N ALA A 112 -0.67 -16.50 -9.87
CA ALA A 112 -1.23 -17.21 -8.74
C ALA A 112 -2.67 -16.79 -8.46
N THR A 113 -2.99 -15.51 -8.60
CA THR A 113 -4.36 -14.99 -8.47
C THR A 113 -5.30 -15.63 -9.49
N LEU A 114 -4.89 -15.67 -10.75
CA LEU A 114 -5.70 -16.28 -11.83
C LEU A 114 -5.87 -17.79 -11.64
N ARG A 115 -4.79 -18.49 -11.28
CA ARG A 115 -4.79 -19.94 -11.06
C ARG A 115 -5.67 -20.35 -9.87
N ASN A 116 -5.64 -19.57 -8.79
CA ASN A 116 -6.29 -19.89 -7.52
C ASN A 116 -7.66 -19.23 -7.36
N ARG A 117 -8.13 -18.50 -8.38
CA ARG A 117 -9.42 -17.81 -8.39
C ARG A 117 -10.58 -18.73 -8.03
N GLY A 118 -11.45 -18.26 -7.12
CA GLY A 118 -12.65 -18.98 -6.70
C GLY A 118 -12.41 -20.12 -5.70
N GLN A 119 -11.17 -20.30 -5.23
CA GLN A 119 -10.85 -21.33 -4.24
C GLN A 119 -10.90 -20.81 -2.79
N ALA A 120 -10.90 -19.47 -2.60
CA ALA A 120 -10.95 -18.84 -1.29
C ALA A 120 -12.38 -18.77 -0.75
N ARG A 121 -12.53 -19.00 0.54
CA ARG A 121 -13.75 -18.71 1.31
C ARG A 121 -13.39 -18.32 2.73
N PHE A 122 -14.33 -17.71 3.44
CA PHE A 122 -14.19 -17.50 4.88
C PHE A 122 -14.64 -18.75 5.63
N ASP A 123 -13.93 -19.13 6.69
CA ASP A 123 -14.37 -20.14 7.67
C ASP A 123 -15.41 -19.53 8.64
N GLU A 124 -15.87 -20.32 9.63
CA GLU A 124 -16.84 -19.88 10.64
C GLU A 124 -16.32 -18.73 11.52
N ARG A 125 -14.99 -18.58 11.61
CA ARG A 125 -14.32 -17.48 12.33
C ARG A 125 -13.98 -16.31 11.43
N GLY A 126 -14.25 -16.42 10.12
CA GLY A 126 -13.94 -15.39 9.15
C GLY A 126 -12.49 -15.38 8.67
N ASN A 127 -11.68 -16.39 8.97
CA ASN A 127 -10.36 -16.53 8.35
C ASN A 127 -10.47 -17.03 6.91
N VAL A 128 -9.61 -16.57 6.04
CA VAL A 128 -9.61 -17.01 4.64
C VAL A 128 -8.99 -18.40 4.55
N ILE A 129 -9.75 -19.33 4.00
CA ILE A 129 -9.32 -20.72 3.81
C ILE A 129 -9.64 -21.20 2.39
N THR A 130 -8.96 -22.25 1.97
CA THR A 130 -9.29 -23.05 0.79
C THR A 130 -10.45 -24.03 1.07
N ALA A 131 -10.98 -24.68 0.05
CA ALA A 131 -12.09 -25.64 0.19
C ALA A 131 -11.77 -26.80 1.14
N ASP A 132 -10.50 -27.22 1.26
CA ASP A 132 -10.02 -28.27 2.16
C ASP A 132 -9.70 -27.77 3.58
N GLY A 133 -10.06 -26.52 3.90
CA GLY A 133 -9.91 -25.94 5.25
C GLY A 133 -8.49 -25.48 5.61
N LYS A 134 -7.56 -25.45 4.66
CA LYS A 134 -6.19 -24.98 4.89
C LYS A 134 -6.07 -23.48 4.67
N PRO A 135 -4.99 -22.83 5.16
CA PRO A 135 -4.69 -21.45 4.86
C PRO A 135 -4.63 -21.17 3.36
N TRP A 136 -4.72 -19.88 2.97
CA TRP A 136 -4.64 -19.45 1.59
C TRP A 136 -3.33 -19.89 0.90
N ILE A 137 -3.43 -20.18 -0.40
CA ILE A 137 -2.36 -20.82 -1.20
C ILE A 137 -1.60 -19.87 -2.13
N GLY A 138 -1.92 -18.56 -2.11
CA GLY A 138 -1.16 -17.52 -2.83
C GLY A 138 -1.93 -16.77 -3.91
N GLY A 139 -1.48 -15.56 -4.19
CA GLY A 139 -2.18 -14.56 -4.99
C GLY A 139 -3.30 -13.89 -4.22
N ASN A 140 -4.08 -13.03 -4.88
CA ASN A 140 -5.26 -12.40 -4.28
C ASN A 140 -6.37 -13.44 -4.09
N PRO A 141 -6.86 -13.69 -2.85
CA PRO A 141 -7.94 -14.65 -2.60
C PRO A 141 -9.27 -14.23 -3.23
N PHE A 142 -9.53 -12.93 -3.35
CA PHE A 142 -10.79 -12.37 -3.83
C PHE A 142 -10.57 -11.34 -4.94
N PRO A 143 -10.11 -11.75 -6.13
CA PRO A 143 -9.89 -10.81 -7.24
C PRO A 143 -11.20 -10.16 -7.71
N ASP A 144 -12.33 -10.84 -7.55
CA ASP A 144 -13.67 -10.34 -7.87
C ASP A 144 -14.42 -9.91 -6.59
N ALA A 145 -13.73 -9.29 -5.64
CA ALA A 145 -14.28 -8.92 -4.34
C ALA A 145 -15.66 -8.26 -4.44
N ALA A 146 -16.66 -8.85 -3.81
CA ALA A 146 -18.03 -8.36 -3.76
C ALA A 146 -18.32 -7.53 -2.50
N SER A 147 -17.47 -7.63 -1.49
CA SER A 147 -17.63 -6.97 -0.21
C SER A 147 -16.35 -6.25 0.24
N ALA A 148 -16.50 -5.29 1.15
CA ALA A 148 -15.36 -4.54 1.69
C ALA A 148 -14.40 -5.46 2.46
N ILE A 149 -14.92 -6.44 3.19
CA ILE A 149 -14.08 -7.36 3.96
C ILE A 149 -13.22 -8.25 3.06
N GLU A 150 -13.72 -8.65 1.88
CA GLU A 150 -12.93 -9.40 0.90
C GLU A 150 -11.76 -8.58 0.37
N LEU A 151 -11.95 -7.27 0.10
CA LEU A 151 -10.86 -6.38 -0.30
C LEU A 151 -9.79 -6.26 0.79
N PHE A 152 -10.21 -6.04 2.04
CA PHE A 152 -9.28 -5.95 3.16
C PHE A 152 -8.60 -7.29 3.46
N ALA A 153 -9.29 -8.42 3.34
CA ALA A 153 -8.71 -9.74 3.48
C ALA A 153 -7.65 -9.99 2.39
N GLY A 154 -7.93 -9.64 1.15
CA GLY A 154 -6.96 -9.67 0.05
C GLY A 154 -5.72 -8.86 0.35
N GLN A 155 -5.88 -7.62 0.83
CA GLN A 155 -4.78 -6.75 1.24
C GLN A 155 -3.97 -7.35 2.41
N THR A 156 -4.63 -7.83 3.45
CA THR A 156 -3.95 -8.35 4.65
C THR A 156 -3.15 -9.61 4.37
N LEU A 157 -3.70 -10.52 3.55
CA LEU A 157 -3.06 -11.78 3.19
C LEU A 157 -1.93 -11.63 2.16
N SER A 158 -1.93 -10.54 1.41
CA SER A 158 -1.01 -10.33 0.30
C SER A 158 -0.21 -9.03 0.39
N TRP A 159 0.01 -8.53 1.58
CA TRP A 159 0.90 -7.38 1.79
C TRP A 159 2.23 -7.61 1.06
N GLY A 160 2.83 -6.59 0.47
CA GLY A 160 4.09 -6.70 -0.26
C GLY A 160 4.04 -7.54 -1.54
N ARG A 161 3.13 -8.50 -1.67
CA ARG A 161 2.91 -9.38 -2.84
C ARG A 161 4.10 -10.24 -3.24
N HIS A 162 5.07 -10.41 -2.35
CA HIS A 162 6.22 -11.32 -2.47
C HIS A 162 6.22 -12.31 -1.30
N ASP A 163 6.84 -13.48 -1.49
CA ASP A 163 6.97 -14.46 -0.40
C ASP A 163 7.90 -13.98 0.71
N ALA A 164 8.94 -13.25 0.33
CA ALA A 164 9.86 -12.58 1.23
C ALA A 164 10.34 -11.27 0.61
N SER A 165 10.56 -10.25 1.44
CA SER A 165 11.06 -8.95 1.03
C SER A 165 12.02 -8.39 2.07
N PHE A 166 13.02 -7.70 1.59
CA PHE A 166 13.83 -6.78 2.38
C PHE A 166 13.84 -5.43 1.67
N TYR A 167 13.35 -4.42 2.35
CA TYR A 167 13.33 -3.05 1.86
C TYR A 167 14.35 -2.21 2.62
N ALA A 168 15.32 -1.65 1.89
CA ALA A 168 16.15 -0.55 2.39
C ALA A 168 15.34 0.73 2.31
N ILE A 169 15.21 1.45 3.42
CA ILE A 169 14.30 2.60 3.55
C ILE A 169 15.05 3.83 4.07
N LYS A 170 14.82 4.97 3.41
CA LYS A 170 15.09 6.28 3.97
C LYS A 170 13.77 6.92 4.40
N GLU A 171 13.76 7.39 5.66
CA GLU A 171 12.61 8.02 6.28
C GLU A 171 12.97 9.43 6.72
N GLN A 172 12.08 10.39 6.51
CA GLN A 172 12.27 11.77 6.92
C GLN A 172 11.01 12.32 7.60
N GLU A 173 11.22 12.95 8.75
CA GLU A 173 10.18 13.66 9.49
C GLU A 173 10.23 15.14 9.15
N ILE A 174 9.13 15.65 8.59
CA ILE A 174 9.02 17.01 8.07
C ILE A 174 8.10 17.83 8.98
N SER A 175 8.58 19.00 9.40
CA SER A 175 7.75 19.95 10.14
C SER A 175 6.73 20.66 9.23
N PRO A 176 5.71 21.33 9.80
CA PRO A 176 4.76 22.14 9.02
C PRO A 176 5.42 23.21 8.15
N GLU A 177 6.60 23.70 8.58
CA GLU A 177 7.38 24.72 7.85
C GLU A 177 8.25 24.12 6.73
N GLY A 178 8.14 22.81 6.47
CA GLY A 178 8.91 22.09 5.45
C GLY A 178 10.37 21.85 5.82
N VAL A 179 10.68 21.73 7.13
CA VAL A 179 12.04 21.46 7.62
C VAL A 179 12.15 19.97 7.99
N VAL A 180 13.18 19.30 7.49
CA VAL A 180 13.55 17.96 7.93
C VAL A 180 14.05 18.02 9.37
N GLN A 181 13.31 17.45 10.30
CA GLN A 181 13.64 17.41 11.72
C GLN A 181 14.46 16.17 12.08
N PHE A 182 14.09 15.02 11.52
CA PHE A 182 14.78 13.75 11.70
C PHE A 182 14.88 13.02 10.37
N GLN A 183 15.96 12.27 10.22
CA GLN A 183 16.19 11.39 9.08
C GLN A 183 16.69 10.05 9.58
N TYR A 184 16.09 8.96 9.08
CA TYR A 184 16.43 7.61 9.47
C TYR A 184 16.80 6.78 8.23
N GLU A 185 17.74 5.86 8.41
CA GLU A 185 17.94 4.74 7.50
C GLU A 185 17.58 3.46 8.24
N SER A 186 16.73 2.66 7.63
CA SER A 186 16.18 1.44 8.23
C SER A 186 16.11 0.30 7.23
N GLY A 187 16.04 -0.93 7.74
CA GLY A 187 15.70 -2.11 6.99
C GLY A 187 14.33 -2.64 7.44
N TRP A 188 13.46 -2.92 6.49
CA TRP A 188 12.18 -3.60 6.73
C TRP A 188 12.23 -4.96 6.04
N ALA A 189 12.16 -6.02 6.83
CA ALA A 189 12.15 -7.39 6.33
C ALA A 189 10.82 -8.07 6.64
N GLU A 190 10.36 -8.90 5.71
CA GLU A 190 9.17 -9.70 5.90
C GLU A 190 9.25 -11.04 5.16
N MET A 191 8.54 -12.06 5.66
CA MET A 191 8.39 -13.35 5.02
C MET A 191 7.07 -13.99 5.43
N SER A 192 6.38 -14.55 4.44
CA SER A 192 5.14 -15.30 4.62
C SER A 192 5.42 -16.80 4.68
N PRO A 193 4.99 -17.50 5.74
CA PRO A 193 5.06 -18.96 5.80
C PRO A 193 3.89 -19.67 5.12
N VAL A 194 2.87 -18.91 4.73
CA VAL A 194 1.68 -19.37 3.98
C VAL A 194 1.53 -18.58 2.69
N ALA A 195 0.67 -19.02 1.79
CA ALA A 195 0.41 -18.36 0.51
C ALA A 195 1.68 -18.20 -0.37
N ARG A 196 2.67 -19.06 -0.21
CA ARG A 196 3.97 -18.99 -0.92
C ARG A 196 3.81 -19.43 -2.36
N ILE A 197 4.38 -18.65 -3.25
CA ILE A 197 4.28 -18.85 -4.71
C ILE A 197 5.65 -19.01 -5.39
N ARG A 198 6.73 -18.52 -4.76
CA ARG A 198 8.10 -18.48 -5.30
C ARG A 198 9.08 -19.34 -4.52
N ILE A 199 9.09 -19.22 -3.18
CA ILE A 199 10.09 -19.84 -2.31
C ILE A 199 9.59 -21.19 -1.80
N ASP A 200 10.35 -22.27 -2.05
CA ASP A 200 10.03 -23.59 -1.50
C ASP A 200 10.30 -23.66 0.01
N PRO A 201 9.50 -24.51 0.71
CA PRO A 201 8.37 -25.29 0.25
C PRO A 201 7.12 -24.44 0.00
N LYS A 202 6.38 -24.76 -1.05
CA LYS A 202 5.13 -24.10 -1.47
C LYS A 202 3.94 -25.03 -1.29
N PRO A 203 2.72 -24.52 -1.00
CA PRO A 203 2.38 -23.15 -0.66
C PRO A 203 2.59 -22.82 0.82
N TYR A 204 3.09 -23.77 1.61
CA TYR A 204 3.23 -23.65 3.06
C TYR A 204 4.64 -24.00 3.53
N TRP A 205 5.11 -23.28 4.53
CA TRP A 205 6.27 -23.68 5.31
C TRP A 205 5.82 -24.70 6.37
N PRO A 206 6.28 -25.96 6.35
CA PRO A 206 5.86 -27.00 7.28
C PRO A 206 6.02 -26.58 8.74
N GLY A 207 4.96 -26.81 9.54
CA GLY A 207 4.93 -26.48 10.96
C GLY A 207 4.74 -25.00 11.29
N ARG A 208 4.45 -24.13 10.30
CA ARG A 208 4.24 -22.70 10.50
C ARG A 208 2.96 -22.16 9.83
N GLN A 209 2.00 -23.01 9.52
CA GLN A 209 0.75 -22.61 8.88
C GLN A 209 -0.19 -21.82 9.80
N ASP A 210 0.09 -21.81 11.09
CA ASP A 210 -0.58 -20.96 12.08
C ASP A 210 -0.12 -19.50 12.06
N LYS A 211 0.91 -19.19 11.26
CA LYS A 211 1.44 -17.82 11.10
C LYS A 211 1.10 -17.28 9.72
N LEU A 212 0.72 -15.99 9.67
CA LEU A 212 0.50 -15.26 8.43
C LEU A 212 1.82 -14.74 7.87
N ARG A 213 2.64 -14.09 8.72
CA ARG A 213 3.95 -13.54 8.34
C ARG A 213 4.84 -13.25 9.55
N PHE A 214 6.12 -13.14 9.26
CA PHE A 214 7.13 -12.54 10.12
C PHE A 214 7.52 -11.19 9.51
N GLN A 215 7.71 -10.17 10.33
CA GLN A 215 8.02 -8.82 9.88
C GLN A 215 8.94 -8.15 10.88
N SER A 216 10.06 -7.60 10.43
CA SER A 216 10.95 -6.84 11.30
C SER A 216 11.31 -5.49 10.68
N ILE A 217 11.60 -4.54 11.56
CA ILE A 217 12.22 -3.27 11.21
C ILE A 217 13.40 -3.04 12.14
N PHE A 218 14.49 -2.52 11.60
CA PHE A 218 15.65 -2.10 12.40
C PHE A 218 16.26 -0.82 11.84
N TYR A 219 16.88 -0.03 12.70
CA TYR A 219 17.41 1.28 12.37
C TYR A 219 18.94 1.25 12.33
N GLN A 220 19.51 1.89 11.28
CA GLN A 220 20.95 2.02 11.07
C GLN A 220 21.47 3.42 11.37
N THR A 221 20.67 4.44 11.13
CA THR A 221 20.99 5.84 11.43
C THR A 221 19.76 6.58 11.93
N PRO A 222 19.90 7.67 12.69
CA PRO A 222 21.12 8.17 13.35
C PRO A 222 21.55 7.30 14.54
N ASP A 223 22.71 7.61 15.13
CA ASP A 223 23.26 6.85 16.26
C ASP A 223 22.31 6.74 17.46
N SER A 224 21.44 7.72 17.67
CA SER A 224 20.44 7.71 18.74
C SER A 224 19.40 6.59 18.66
N VAL A 225 19.20 6.00 17.49
CA VAL A 225 18.27 4.86 17.28
C VAL A 225 18.96 3.64 16.67
N LYS A 226 20.26 3.76 16.35
CA LYS A 226 21.03 2.68 15.75
C LYS A 226 20.97 1.41 16.59
N GLY A 227 20.66 0.28 15.95
CA GLY A 227 20.51 -1.01 16.59
C GLY A 227 19.15 -1.25 17.24
N THR A 228 18.27 -0.25 17.32
CA THR A 228 16.87 -0.50 17.69
C THR A 228 16.20 -1.36 16.62
N ALA A 229 15.60 -2.47 17.04
CA ALA A 229 15.00 -3.43 16.13
C ALA A 229 13.72 -4.03 16.74
N PHE A 230 12.72 -4.25 15.88
CA PHE A 230 11.44 -4.84 16.26
C PHE A 230 11.12 -6.03 15.36
N LEU A 231 10.46 -7.06 15.91
CA LEU A 231 9.95 -8.23 15.21
C LEU A 231 8.48 -8.42 15.56
N ASN A 232 7.62 -8.41 14.55
CA ASN A 232 6.22 -8.80 14.64
C ASN A 232 6.06 -10.23 14.11
N VAL A 233 5.44 -11.11 14.90
CA VAL A 233 5.03 -12.44 14.47
C VAL A 233 3.51 -12.46 14.36
N TRP A 234 2.99 -12.50 13.14
CA TRP A 234 1.57 -12.40 12.87
C TRP A 234 0.91 -13.77 12.88
N PRO A 235 -0.10 -14.00 13.73
CA PRO A 235 -0.96 -15.19 13.63
C PRO A 235 -1.72 -15.22 12.29
N TYR A 236 -2.03 -16.41 11.81
CA TYR A 236 -2.97 -16.56 10.68
C TYR A 236 -4.40 -16.17 11.09
N ASP A 237 -4.75 -16.43 12.34
CA ASP A 237 -6.03 -16.03 12.93
C ASP A 237 -6.13 -14.50 13.06
N GLN A 238 -6.98 -13.91 12.23
CA GLN A 238 -7.14 -12.48 12.11
C GLN A 238 -7.89 -11.79 13.27
N HIS A 239 -8.27 -12.54 14.31
CA HIS A 239 -8.76 -12.02 15.59
C HIS A 239 -7.64 -11.73 16.59
N GLN A 240 -6.43 -12.18 16.30
CA GLN A 240 -5.29 -12.08 17.21
C GLN A 240 -4.32 -10.98 16.77
N PHE A 241 -3.88 -10.17 17.74
CA PHE A 241 -2.78 -9.24 17.50
C PHE A 241 -1.45 -9.98 17.27
N PRO A 242 -0.54 -9.44 16.47
CA PRO A 242 0.80 -9.98 16.34
C PRO A 242 1.55 -9.92 17.67
N GLU A 243 2.44 -10.86 17.90
CA GLU A 243 3.43 -10.76 18.97
C GLU A 243 4.50 -9.76 18.55
N LEU A 244 4.83 -8.80 19.42
CA LEU A 244 5.85 -7.78 19.17
C LEU A 244 7.03 -7.97 20.11
N TYR A 245 8.17 -8.29 19.54
CA TYR A 245 9.45 -8.35 20.21
C TYR A 245 10.30 -7.16 19.79
N GLY A 246 11.01 -6.55 20.74
CA GLY A 246 11.92 -5.46 20.43
C GLY A 246 13.25 -5.63 21.14
N TYR A 247 14.32 -5.24 20.45
CA TYR A 247 15.64 -5.02 21.00
C TYR A 247 15.93 -3.52 20.98
N ILE A 248 16.22 -2.97 22.15
CA ILE A 248 16.62 -1.58 22.32
C ILE A 248 18.02 -1.64 22.93
N PRO A 249 19.05 -1.02 22.31
CA PRO A 249 20.45 -1.15 22.71
C PRO A 249 20.72 -0.84 24.17
N GLU A 250 20.04 0.14 24.75
CA GLU A 250 20.18 0.53 26.14
C GLU A 250 19.81 -0.60 27.12
N PHE A 251 18.87 -1.46 26.73
CA PHE A 251 18.44 -2.59 27.56
C PHE A 251 19.24 -3.86 27.33
N LYS A 252 19.98 -3.96 26.24
CA LYS A 252 20.82 -5.11 25.82
C LYS A 252 20.11 -6.47 25.90
N ARG A 253 18.78 -6.48 25.70
CA ARG A 253 17.96 -7.70 25.77
C ARG A 253 16.68 -7.55 24.95
N ILE A 254 16.14 -8.68 24.49
CA ILE A 254 14.83 -8.73 23.87
C ILE A 254 13.76 -8.53 24.96
N ARG A 255 12.75 -7.73 24.61
CA ARG A 255 11.51 -7.56 25.36
C ARG A 255 10.31 -7.81 24.46
N GLN A 256 9.24 -8.34 25.04
CA GLN A 256 7.94 -8.35 24.39
C GLN A 256 7.19 -7.08 24.75
N PHE A 257 6.56 -6.45 23.78
CA PHE A 257 5.81 -5.22 23.93
C PHE A 257 4.30 -5.49 23.76
N PRO A 258 3.43 -4.67 24.39
CA PRO A 258 2.01 -4.67 24.11
C PRO A 258 1.76 -4.40 22.62
N THR A 259 0.76 -5.04 22.04
CA THR A 259 0.44 -4.95 20.60
C THR A 259 -0.90 -4.29 20.29
N ASP A 260 -1.60 -3.83 21.30
CA ASP A 260 -2.83 -3.05 21.20
C ASP A 260 -2.61 -1.54 21.03
N GLN A 261 -1.35 -1.07 21.20
CA GLN A 261 -0.95 0.34 21.02
C GLN A 261 -0.55 0.61 19.56
N ARG A 262 -1.53 0.52 18.65
CA ARG A 262 -1.29 0.63 17.20
C ARG A 262 -1.30 2.06 16.67
N PHE A 263 -1.79 3.02 17.47
CA PHE A 263 -1.96 4.43 17.11
C PHE A 263 -0.89 5.32 17.74
N GLU A 264 0.29 4.77 17.96
CA GLU A 264 1.46 5.48 18.47
C GLU A 264 2.64 5.31 17.52
N PRO A 265 3.57 6.28 17.46
CA PRO A 265 4.76 6.13 16.62
C PRO A 265 5.66 5.01 17.15
N LEU A 266 6.25 4.26 16.23
CA LEU A 266 7.17 3.16 16.57
C LEU A 266 8.47 3.68 17.19
N ILE A 267 8.93 4.86 16.77
CA ILE A 267 10.11 5.55 17.30
C ILE A 267 9.75 6.99 17.67
N PRO A 268 10.45 7.57 18.66
CA PRO A 268 10.25 8.96 19.04
C PRO A 268 10.44 9.92 17.86
N GLY A 269 9.51 10.86 17.70
CA GLY A 269 9.56 11.88 16.65
C GLY A 269 8.90 11.50 15.34
N SER A 270 8.64 10.22 15.07
CA SER A 270 7.92 9.80 13.86
C SER A 270 6.46 10.24 13.90
N THR A 271 5.96 10.63 12.75
CA THR A 271 4.53 10.91 12.54
C THR A 271 3.78 9.64 12.12
N LEU A 272 4.50 8.62 11.64
CA LEU A 272 3.94 7.35 11.19
C LEU A 272 3.51 6.46 12.37
N TYR A 273 2.27 5.98 12.32
CA TYR A 273 1.74 4.94 13.22
C TYR A 273 1.68 3.59 12.50
N LEU A 274 1.81 2.50 13.24
CA LEU A 274 1.67 1.15 12.67
C LEU A 274 0.32 0.96 11.97
N SER A 275 -0.74 1.53 12.53
CA SER A 275 -2.10 1.48 11.96
C SER A 275 -2.26 2.33 10.68
N ASP A 276 -1.35 3.25 10.33
CA ASP A 276 -1.46 4.05 9.11
C ASP A 276 -1.36 3.17 7.86
N ALA A 277 -0.45 2.23 7.85
CA ALA A 277 -0.24 1.28 6.75
C ALA A 277 -1.10 0.02 6.87
N TRP A 278 -2.33 0.11 7.34
CA TRP A 278 -3.31 -0.99 7.56
C TRP A 278 -2.70 -2.41 7.66
N ALA A 279 -2.41 -3.04 6.52
CA ALA A 279 -1.97 -4.43 6.43
C ALA A 279 -0.61 -4.72 7.08
N ALA A 280 0.18 -3.70 7.36
CA ALA A 280 1.44 -3.83 8.10
C ALA A 280 1.22 -3.76 9.61
N GLY A 281 0.05 -3.35 10.07
CA GLY A 281 -0.23 -3.03 11.46
C GLY A 281 -1.41 -3.76 12.09
N ASP A 282 -2.50 -3.99 11.38
CA ASP A 282 -3.76 -4.32 12.00
C ASP A 282 -4.38 -5.61 11.45
N PRO A 283 -4.60 -6.64 12.30
CA PRO A 283 -5.35 -7.83 11.91
C PRO A 283 -6.81 -7.48 11.54
N LEU A 284 -7.36 -8.24 10.60
CA LEU A 284 -8.63 -7.91 9.95
C LEU A 284 -9.77 -7.64 10.92
N TYR A 285 -9.96 -8.49 11.95
CA TYR A 285 -11.08 -8.38 12.88
C TYR A 285 -10.81 -7.48 14.10
N THR A 286 -9.67 -6.82 14.16
CA THR A 286 -9.47 -5.71 15.09
C THR A 286 -10.19 -4.44 14.62
N TRP A 287 -10.56 -4.42 13.34
CA TRP A 287 -11.47 -3.47 12.71
C TRP A 287 -12.79 -4.16 12.38
N GLY A 288 -13.83 -3.39 12.07
CA GLY A 288 -15.18 -3.89 11.77
C GLY A 288 -15.99 -2.87 10.99
N ASN A 289 -17.31 -3.13 10.89
CA ASN A 289 -18.26 -2.27 10.18
C ASN A 289 -17.80 -1.96 8.75
N TYR A 290 -17.20 -2.96 8.10
CA TYR A 290 -16.70 -2.88 6.74
C TYR A 290 -17.80 -2.58 5.74
N ARG A 291 -17.65 -1.51 4.94
CA ARG A 291 -18.65 -1.15 3.93
C ARG A 291 -18.02 -0.52 2.70
N ILE A 292 -18.53 -0.85 1.52
CA ILE A 292 -18.25 -0.13 0.30
C ILE A 292 -19.10 1.15 0.31
N VAL A 293 -18.45 2.31 0.20
CA VAL A 293 -19.12 3.62 0.25
C VAL A 293 -19.19 4.30 -1.12
N GLY A 294 -18.45 3.79 -2.11
CA GLY A 294 -18.50 4.32 -3.47
C GLY A 294 -17.53 3.62 -4.42
N ARG A 295 -17.62 4.00 -5.69
CA ARG A 295 -16.71 3.59 -6.77
C ARG A 295 -16.56 4.76 -7.74
N GLY A 296 -15.41 4.89 -8.35
CA GLY A 296 -15.18 5.90 -9.40
C GLY A 296 -13.71 6.05 -9.75
N PRO A 297 -13.39 6.85 -10.77
CA PRO A 297 -12.00 7.11 -11.17
C PRO A 297 -11.24 7.88 -10.10
N MET A 298 -9.90 7.69 -10.08
CA MET A 298 -9.01 8.36 -9.13
C MET A 298 -7.65 8.61 -9.76
N LEU A 299 -7.02 9.73 -9.43
CA LEU A 299 -5.60 9.96 -9.73
C LEU A 299 -4.74 9.34 -8.64
N SER A 300 -3.89 8.38 -9.02
CA SER A 300 -3.00 7.71 -8.08
C SER A 300 -1.67 7.30 -8.72
N ALA A 301 -0.65 7.12 -7.88
CA ALA A 301 0.70 6.74 -8.28
C ALA A 301 0.84 5.21 -8.26
N VAL A 302 0.44 4.55 -9.34
CA VAL A 302 0.49 3.07 -9.47
C VAL A 302 1.49 2.59 -10.50
N SER A 303 2.09 3.51 -11.27
CA SER A 303 3.08 3.21 -12.30
C SER A 303 4.08 4.36 -12.45
N GLY A 304 5.28 4.07 -12.99
CA GLY A 304 6.26 5.07 -13.41
C GLY A 304 7.01 5.82 -12.29
N GLY A 305 6.76 5.53 -11.03
CA GLY A 305 7.34 6.29 -9.91
C GLY A 305 8.76 5.92 -9.50
N TRP A 306 9.41 4.94 -10.15
CA TRP A 306 10.79 4.55 -9.81
C TRP A 306 11.82 5.51 -10.41
N ASN A 307 12.72 6.04 -9.58
CA ASN A 307 13.82 6.89 -10.05
C ASN A 307 15.05 6.05 -10.46
N ALA A 308 15.05 5.55 -11.67
CA ALA A 308 16.15 4.76 -12.25
C ALA A 308 17.42 5.57 -12.49
N GLU A 309 17.35 6.91 -12.54
CA GLU A 309 18.50 7.78 -12.82
C GLU A 309 19.39 7.96 -11.59
N HIS A 310 18.80 7.96 -10.39
CA HIS A 310 19.59 8.05 -9.17
C HIS A 310 20.18 6.69 -8.80
N PRO A 311 21.51 6.56 -8.54
CA PRO A 311 22.16 5.27 -8.24
C PRO A 311 21.53 4.52 -7.06
N ASN A 312 21.01 5.24 -6.09
CA ASN A 312 20.33 4.70 -4.91
C ASN A 312 18.80 4.84 -4.97
N TRP A 313 18.21 5.11 -6.15
CA TRP A 313 16.77 5.26 -6.42
C TRP A 313 16.09 6.44 -5.70
N GLU A 314 16.86 7.32 -5.07
CA GLU A 314 16.32 8.43 -4.27
C GLU A 314 15.50 9.38 -5.14
N HIS A 315 14.33 9.76 -4.65
CA HIS A 315 13.40 10.62 -5.37
C HIS A 315 13.78 12.09 -5.22
N ALA A 316 13.55 12.87 -6.25
CA ALA A 316 13.61 14.31 -6.17
C ALA A 316 12.47 14.85 -5.30
N THR A 317 12.73 15.96 -4.62
CA THR A 317 11.73 16.67 -3.81
C THR A 317 11.38 18.01 -4.41
N HIS A 318 10.12 18.41 -4.24
CA HIS A 318 9.63 19.70 -4.68
C HIS A 318 8.45 20.17 -3.80
N GLY A 319 7.96 21.38 -4.09
CA GLY A 319 6.77 21.95 -3.46
C GLY A 319 6.89 22.12 -1.95
N GLY A 320 5.79 22.50 -1.32
CA GLY A 320 5.71 22.80 0.10
C GLY A 320 6.38 24.10 0.52
N PRO A 321 6.33 24.46 1.82
CA PRO A 321 6.81 25.75 2.32
C PRO A 321 8.28 26.07 1.99
N LYS A 322 9.13 25.07 1.90
CA LYS A 322 10.56 25.21 1.53
C LYS A 322 10.85 24.80 0.09
N GLY A 323 9.83 24.49 -0.71
CA GLY A 323 9.99 24.00 -2.08
C GLY A 323 10.60 22.61 -2.19
N LYS A 324 10.78 21.88 -1.07
CA LYS A 324 11.44 20.57 -0.99
C LYS A 324 10.70 19.58 -0.07
N THR A 325 9.38 19.77 0.09
CA THR A 325 8.61 19.01 1.09
C THR A 325 8.10 17.69 0.56
N PHE A 326 7.62 17.64 -0.67
CA PHE A 326 7.01 16.45 -1.25
C PHE A 326 7.94 15.71 -2.20
N TRP A 327 7.85 14.39 -2.24
CA TRP A 327 8.48 13.59 -3.30
C TRP A 327 7.85 13.92 -4.66
N ASP A 328 8.66 13.92 -5.73
CA ASP A 328 8.14 13.99 -7.10
C ASP A 328 7.29 12.74 -7.37
N THR A 329 5.98 12.96 -7.55
CA THR A 329 5.00 11.88 -7.66
C THR A 329 4.37 11.88 -9.04
N GLN A 330 4.51 10.76 -9.76
CA GLN A 330 3.81 10.53 -11.01
C GLN A 330 2.46 9.87 -10.72
N VAL A 331 1.39 10.39 -11.31
CA VAL A 331 0.03 9.89 -11.14
C VAL A 331 -0.62 9.56 -12.49
N GLU A 332 -1.40 8.51 -12.52
CA GLU A 332 -2.24 8.17 -13.67
C GLU A 332 -3.72 8.22 -13.28
N LEU A 333 -4.60 8.33 -14.27
CA LEU A 333 -6.02 8.09 -14.07
C LEU A 333 -6.24 6.60 -13.87
N VAL A 334 -6.49 6.18 -12.64
CA VAL A 334 -7.00 4.83 -12.32
C VAL A 334 -8.47 4.80 -12.73
N PRO A 335 -8.88 3.91 -13.66
CA PRO A 335 -10.25 3.93 -14.20
C PRO A 335 -11.34 3.72 -13.16
N GLU A 336 -11.06 2.89 -12.15
CA GLU A 336 -12.00 2.61 -11.08
C GLU A 336 -11.26 2.33 -9.78
N ALA A 337 -11.55 3.11 -8.75
CA ALA A 337 -11.23 2.84 -7.36
C ALA A 337 -12.49 2.40 -6.61
N ILE A 338 -12.37 1.36 -5.79
CA ILE A 338 -13.42 0.93 -4.87
C ILE A 338 -13.14 1.59 -3.53
N VAL A 339 -14.08 2.40 -3.06
CA VAL A 339 -13.93 3.16 -1.82
C VAL A 339 -14.60 2.42 -0.67
N VAL A 340 -13.84 2.09 0.34
CA VAL A 340 -14.31 1.32 1.50
C VAL A 340 -14.01 2.03 2.81
N GLU A 341 -14.85 1.78 3.81
CA GLU A 341 -14.66 2.27 5.17
C GLU A 341 -14.65 1.10 6.15
N ALA A 342 -13.90 1.28 7.25
CA ALA A 342 -13.89 0.39 8.41
C ALA A 342 -13.69 1.20 9.69
N GLU A 343 -14.12 0.65 10.83
CA GLU A 343 -14.09 1.26 12.16
C GLU A 343 -13.23 0.42 13.12
N PRO A 344 -12.43 1.03 14.01
CA PRO A 344 -11.52 0.33 14.91
C PRO A 344 -12.26 -0.28 16.11
N VAL A 345 -12.91 -1.43 15.93
CA VAL A 345 -13.82 -2.04 16.91
C VAL A 345 -13.13 -2.62 18.14
N MET A 346 -11.88 -3.05 18.04
CA MET A 346 -11.11 -3.57 19.19
C MET A 346 -10.20 -2.53 19.85
N PHE A 347 -10.24 -1.29 19.39
CA PHE A 347 -9.39 -0.22 19.90
C PHE A 347 -10.20 0.85 20.63
N ALA A 348 -10.62 0.58 21.85
CA ALA A 348 -11.52 1.46 22.64
C ALA A 348 -11.00 2.90 22.77
N ARG A 349 -9.69 3.12 22.73
CA ARG A 349 -9.02 4.42 22.87
C ARG A 349 -8.45 4.96 21.56
N ALA A 350 -8.76 4.35 20.41
CA ALA A 350 -8.27 4.85 19.14
C ALA A 350 -8.60 6.33 18.95
N PRO A 351 -7.68 7.18 18.51
CA PRO A 351 -7.96 8.56 18.13
C PRO A 351 -8.79 8.64 16.84
N VAL A 352 -8.88 7.53 16.13
CA VAL A 352 -9.53 7.36 14.83
C VAL A 352 -10.96 6.82 15.05
N SER A 353 -11.96 7.46 14.41
CA SER A 353 -13.34 6.95 14.38
C SER A 353 -13.55 5.95 13.24
N LYS A 354 -12.92 6.18 12.11
CA LYS A 354 -12.94 5.31 10.93
C LYS A 354 -11.74 5.57 10.03
N LYS A 355 -11.47 4.61 9.17
CA LYS A 355 -10.52 4.72 8.06
C LYS A 355 -11.26 4.53 6.75
N ARG A 356 -10.94 5.35 5.74
CA ARG A 356 -11.38 5.19 4.36
C ARG A 356 -10.19 4.81 3.50
N VAL A 357 -10.39 3.78 2.67
CA VAL A 357 -9.34 3.25 1.77
C VAL A 357 -9.90 3.19 0.36
N TRP A 358 -9.10 3.62 -0.59
CA TRP A 358 -9.35 3.49 -2.03
C TRP A 358 -8.55 2.32 -2.55
N PHE A 359 -9.21 1.33 -3.12
CA PHE A 359 -8.57 0.17 -3.75
C PHE A 359 -8.71 0.24 -5.27
N ASP A 360 -7.61 0.04 -5.97
CA ASP A 360 -7.64 -0.14 -7.43
C ASP A 360 -8.45 -1.38 -7.79
N ALA A 361 -9.54 -1.22 -8.54
CA ALA A 361 -10.38 -2.34 -8.94
C ALA A 361 -9.64 -3.35 -9.83
N ARG A 362 -8.57 -2.93 -10.53
CA ARG A 362 -7.76 -3.79 -11.40
C ARG A 362 -6.90 -4.79 -10.62
N THR A 363 -6.46 -4.44 -9.42
CA THR A 363 -5.44 -5.21 -8.70
C THR A 363 -5.71 -5.37 -7.20
N ALA A 364 -6.76 -4.75 -6.67
CA ALA A 364 -7.01 -4.60 -5.23
C ALA A 364 -5.84 -3.96 -4.45
N LEU A 365 -5.04 -3.11 -5.12
CA LEU A 365 -3.98 -2.35 -4.48
C LEU A 365 -4.57 -1.16 -3.73
N PRO A 366 -4.18 -0.88 -2.46
CA PRO A 366 -4.61 0.33 -1.80
C PRO A 366 -3.90 1.54 -2.40
N LEU A 367 -4.68 2.48 -2.91
CA LEU A 367 -4.22 3.68 -3.58
C LEU A 367 -3.94 4.82 -2.60
N ALA A 368 -4.79 4.95 -1.59
CA ALA A 368 -4.69 5.92 -0.52
C ALA A 368 -5.52 5.47 0.68
N MET A 369 -5.13 5.94 1.87
CA MET A 369 -5.89 5.74 3.11
C MET A 369 -6.04 7.07 3.83
N VAL A 370 -7.24 7.38 4.30
CA VAL A 370 -7.53 8.57 5.10
C VAL A 370 -8.23 8.14 6.38
N SER A 371 -7.65 8.50 7.51
CA SER A 371 -8.25 8.30 8.82
C SER A 371 -9.02 9.56 9.25
N TYR A 372 -10.11 9.35 9.95
CA TYR A 372 -10.96 10.42 10.50
C TYR A 372 -10.89 10.37 12.01
N ASP A 373 -10.83 11.54 12.66
CA ASP A 373 -10.84 11.62 14.11
C ASP A 373 -12.23 11.30 14.69
N ARG A 374 -12.36 11.36 16.02
CA ARG A 374 -13.63 11.07 16.71
C ARG A 374 -14.75 12.11 16.46
N ARG A 375 -14.42 13.27 15.90
CA ARG A 375 -15.40 14.29 15.47
C ARG A 375 -15.85 14.07 14.04
N GLY A 376 -15.16 13.18 13.30
CA GLY A 376 -15.41 12.92 11.88
C GLY A 376 -14.60 13.82 10.95
N ASP A 377 -13.65 14.59 11.48
CA ASP A 377 -12.76 15.43 10.70
C ASP A 377 -11.60 14.59 10.13
N VAL A 378 -11.06 15.01 8.99
CA VAL A 378 -9.86 14.39 8.41
C VAL A 378 -8.70 14.53 9.38
N TYR A 379 -8.09 13.40 9.71
CA TYR A 379 -7.03 13.33 10.70
C TYR A 379 -5.68 13.05 10.07
N ARG A 380 -5.56 11.95 9.33
CA ARG A 380 -4.29 11.49 8.76
C ARG A 380 -4.50 10.89 7.38
N SER A 381 -3.47 10.94 6.55
CA SER A 381 -3.44 10.18 5.29
C SER A 381 -2.18 9.33 5.18
N PHE A 382 -2.32 8.22 4.47
CA PHE A 382 -1.23 7.37 4.01
C PHE A 382 -1.37 7.23 2.50
N ASP A 383 -0.48 7.89 1.75
CA ASP A 383 -0.52 8.01 0.31
C ASP A 383 0.72 7.32 -0.29
N GLY A 384 0.55 6.10 -0.78
CA GLY A 384 1.61 5.28 -1.35
C GLY A 384 1.74 5.48 -2.86
N ALA A 385 2.98 5.34 -3.35
CA ALA A 385 3.32 5.27 -4.76
C ALA A 385 3.94 3.91 -5.07
N TYR A 386 3.63 3.38 -6.25
CA TYR A 386 4.07 2.05 -6.70
C TYR A 386 4.65 2.13 -8.11
N ALA A 387 5.49 1.19 -8.46
CA ALA A 387 6.03 1.07 -9.81
C ALA A 387 6.43 -0.37 -10.15
N LEU A 388 6.40 -0.66 -11.44
CA LEU A 388 7.30 -1.62 -12.03
C LEU A 388 8.67 -0.95 -12.17
N TYR A 389 9.75 -1.56 -11.67
CA TYR A 389 11.09 -0.97 -11.63
C TYR A 389 11.77 -1.06 -13.00
N GLU A 390 11.15 -0.36 -13.95
CA GLU A 390 11.57 -0.26 -15.34
C GLU A 390 11.37 1.19 -15.81
N SER A 391 12.44 1.88 -16.19
CA SER A 391 12.40 3.27 -16.65
C SER A 391 13.66 3.60 -17.45
N GLY A 392 13.50 4.35 -18.56
CA GLY A 392 14.64 4.86 -19.35
C GLY A 392 15.59 3.79 -19.87
N GLY A 393 15.11 2.59 -20.18
CA GLY A 393 15.91 1.46 -20.61
C GLY A 393 16.68 0.76 -19.48
N LYS A 394 16.47 1.17 -18.23
CA LYS A 394 17.01 0.49 -17.04
C LYS A 394 15.93 -0.37 -16.42
N THR A 395 16.29 -1.53 -15.90
CA THR A 395 15.38 -2.47 -15.23
C THR A 395 16.08 -3.07 -14.01
N PHE A 396 15.37 -3.09 -12.89
CA PHE A 396 15.75 -3.90 -11.74
C PHE A 396 14.92 -5.19 -11.76
N MET A 397 15.60 -6.34 -11.80
CA MET A 397 14.96 -7.64 -12.00
C MET A 397 14.65 -8.35 -10.67
N ASP A 398 13.51 -9.03 -10.64
CA ASP A 398 13.15 -10.07 -9.69
C ASP A 398 13.01 -11.40 -10.45
N GLY A 399 14.07 -12.20 -10.47
CA GLY A 399 14.11 -13.40 -11.29
C GLY A 399 14.02 -13.10 -12.78
N ALA A 400 12.99 -13.63 -13.45
CA ALA A 400 12.77 -13.47 -14.89
C ALA A 400 11.98 -12.20 -15.26
N HIS A 401 11.39 -11.51 -14.29
CA HIS A 401 10.51 -10.36 -14.53
C HIS A 401 11.04 -9.10 -13.86
N PRO A 402 10.65 -7.91 -14.35
CA PRO A 402 10.94 -6.66 -13.64
C PRO A 402 10.35 -6.66 -12.22
N TYR A 403 11.12 -6.16 -11.28
CA TYR A 403 10.68 -5.98 -9.90
C TYR A 403 9.51 -5.00 -9.84
N TRP A 404 8.46 -5.34 -9.08
CA TRP A 404 7.36 -4.45 -8.76
C TRP A 404 7.30 -4.22 -7.25
N SER A 405 7.16 -2.97 -6.83
CA SER A 405 6.99 -2.64 -5.41
C SER A 405 6.45 -1.22 -5.21
N TRP A 406 6.21 -0.87 -3.93
CA TRP A 406 6.07 0.52 -3.54
C TRP A 406 7.40 1.26 -3.73
N THR A 407 7.33 2.55 -4.01
CA THR A 407 8.50 3.41 -4.23
C THR A 407 8.67 4.44 -3.12
N HIS A 408 7.60 5.13 -2.78
CA HIS A 408 7.60 6.12 -1.70
C HIS A 408 6.22 6.29 -1.09
N VAL A 409 6.17 6.89 0.09
CA VAL A 409 4.96 7.17 0.86
C VAL A 409 5.01 8.54 1.48
N HIS A 410 3.88 9.24 1.47
CA HIS A 410 3.62 10.40 2.30
C HIS A 410 2.59 10.03 3.38
N CYS A 411 3.01 10.06 4.65
CA CYS A 411 2.10 9.95 5.79
C CYS A 411 1.94 11.32 6.41
N PHE A 412 0.77 11.94 6.25
CA PHE A 412 0.52 13.32 6.64
C PHE A 412 -0.50 13.40 7.78
N ASP A 413 -0.17 14.16 8.81
CA ASP A 413 -1.06 14.52 9.89
C ASP A 413 -1.67 15.90 9.60
N SER A 414 -2.96 15.93 9.29
CA SER A 414 -3.67 17.16 8.89
C SER A 414 -3.93 18.11 10.05
N GLN A 415 -3.87 17.64 11.29
CA GLN A 415 -4.10 18.47 12.49
C GLN A 415 -2.83 19.20 12.90
N THR A 416 -1.67 18.56 12.77
CA THR A 416 -0.37 19.15 13.13
C THR A 416 0.39 19.73 11.95
N GLY A 417 0.04 19.34 10.71
CA GLY A 417 0.77 19.69 9.50
C GLY A 417 2.12 18.96 9.36
N ARG A 418 2.42 18.00 10.24
CA ARG A 418 3.64 17.18 10.18
C ARG A 418 3.49 16.05 9.17
N MET A 419 4.59 15.60 8.65
CA MET A 419 4.62 14.52 7.68
C MET A 419 5.82 13.62 7.88
N THR A 420 5.57 12.30 7.88
CA THR A 420 6.58 11.29 7.59
C THR A 420 6.57 11.01 6.09
N ARG A 421 7.72 11.06 5.45
CA ARG A 421 7.90 10.55 4.10
C ARG A 421 8.94 9.44 4.09
N LEU A 422 8.58 8.34 3.43
CA LEU A 422 9.46 7.18 3.28
C LEU A 422 9.72 6.93 1.80
N GLU A 423 10.93 6.52 1.47
CA GLU A 423 11.25 6.01 0.13
C GLU A 423 12.00 4.69 0.23
N GLN A 424 11.66 3.77 -0.65
CA GLN A 424 12.45 2.57 -0.88
C GLN A 424 13.67 2.93 -1.70
N VAL A 425 14.84 2.60 -1.17
CA VAL A 425 16.14 2.87 -1.82
C VAL A 425 16.86 1.57 -2.18
N ARG A 426 17.90 1.68 -3.01
CA ARG A 426 18.70 0.50 -3.40
C ARG A 426 19.41 -0.10 -2.20
N SER A 427 19.98 0.74 -1.32
CA SER A 427 20.69 0.30 -0.12
C SER A 427 20.75 1.39 0.93
N VAL A 428 20.97 0.97 2.18
CA VAL A 428 21.23 1.83 3.35
C VAL A 428 22.54 1.43 4.03
N SER A 429 22.94 2.20 5.00
CA SER A 429 24.14 1.98 5.81
C SER A 429 24.22 0.54 6.35
N GLY A 430 25.43 0.05 6.58
CA GLY A 430 25.66 -1.34 7.03
C GLY A 430 25.60 -2.38 5.92
N GLY A 431 25.50 -1.97 4.63
CA GLY A 431 25.51 -2.88 3.48
C GLY A 431 24.18 -3.60 3.25
N HIS A 432 23.08 -3.09 3.82
CA HIS A 432 21.75 -3.66 3.63
C HIS A 432 21.13 -3.16 2.33
N ALA A 433 20.82 -4.08 1.42
CA ALA A 433 20.26 -3.76 0.10
C ALA A 433 18.89 -4.39 -0.12
N THR A 434 18.01 -3.66 -0.81
CA THR A 434 16.69 -4.15 -1.21
C THR A 434 16.80 -5.44 -2.00
N SER A 435 16.04 -6.46 -1.57
CA SER A 435 15.94 -7.78 -2.19
C SER A 435 14.56 -8.39 -1.96
N VAL A 436 14.14 -9.27 -2.86
CA VAL A 436 12.88 -9.99 -2.76
C VAL A 436 13.06 -11.46 -3.08
N ASN A 437 12.15 -12.27 -2.56
CA ASN A 437 12.11 -13.72 -2.76
C ASN A 437 13.42 -14.42 -2.39
N ASP A 438 14.16 -13.86 -1.42
CA ASP A 438 15.38 -14.42 -0.84
C ASP A 438 15.03 -15.22 0.44
N GLY A 439 15.16 -16.54 0.39
CA GLY A 439 14.88 -17.42 1.52
C GLY A 439 15.75 -17.17 2.76
N THR A 440 16.90 -16.50 2.62
CA THR A 440 17.81 -16.19 3.73
C THR A 440 17.31 -15.03 4.61
N VAL A 441 16.30 -14.29 4.17
CA VAL A 441 15.71 -13.15 4.90
C VAL A 441 15.25 -13.57 6.29
N TYR A 442 14.71 -14.78 6.45
CA TYR A 442 14.25 -15.26 7.75
C TYR A 442 15.38 -15.31 8.79
N ASP A 443 16.47 -16.01 8.49
CA ASP A 443 17.59 -16.17 9.44
C ASP A 443 18.36 -14.87 9.63
N ARG A 444 18.39 -14.02 8.63
CA ARG A 444 19.09 -12.74 8.68
C ARG A 444 18.36 -11.70 9.53
N TYR A 445 17.01 -11.67 9.51
CA TYR A 445 16.25 -10.52 10.01
C TYR A 445 15.01 -10.88 10.85
N LEU A 446 14.47 -12.10 10.78
CA LEU A 446 13.12 -12.40 11.26
C LEU A 446 13.11 -13.36 12.46
N THR A 447 14.17 -13.37 13.24
CA THR A 447 14.29 -14.14 14.50
C THR A 447 14.72 -13.22 15.63
N THR A 448 14.42 -13.60 16.87
CA THR A 448 14.91 -12.85 18.05
C THR A 448 16.44 -12.83 18.11
N ALA A 449 17.10 -13.92 17.67
CA ALA A 449 18.56 -13.96 17.52
C ALA A 449 19.08 -12.96 16.48
N ALA A 450 18.35 -12.79 15.38
CA ALA A 450 18.69 -11.78 14.37
C ALA A 450 18.57 -10.36 14.94
N LEU A 451 17.52 -10.05 15.72
CA LEU A 451 17.36 -8.75 16.37
C LEU A 451 18.55 -8.42 17.27
N MET A 452 19.03 -9.40 18.06
CA MET A 452 20.21 -9.20 18.92
C MET A 452 21.46 -8.91 18.09
N ARG A 453 21.68 -9.61 16.98
CA ARG A 453 22.84 -9.35 16.09
C ARG A 453 22.77 -7.95 15.48
N LEU A 454 21.61 -7.56 14.96
CA LEU A 454 21.39 -6.24 14.36
C LEU A 454 21.57 -5.11 15.38
N GLY A 455 21.16 -5.36 16.61
CA GLY A 455 21.26 -4.38 17.70
C GLY A 455 22.63 -4.29 18.34
N SER A 456 23.51 -5.26 18.09
CA SER A 456 24.88 -5.30 18.65
C SER A 456 25.95 -4.84 17.65
N ALA A 457 25.59 -4.64 16.39
CA ALA A 457 26.45 -4.18 15.30
C ALA A 457 26.44 -2.64 15.20
#